data_4a07bb3ac1c079d43a60dc65d2378f71
#
_entry.id   4a07bb3ac1c079d43a60dc65d2378f71
#
_cell.length_a   1.000
_cell.length_b   1.000
_cell.length_c   1.000
_cell.angle_alpha   90.00
_cell.angle_beta   90.00
_cell.angle_gamma   90.00
#
_symmetry.space_group_name_H-M   'P 1'
#
loop_
_entity.id
_entity.type
_entity.pdbx_description
1 polymer ?
#
loop_
_entity_poly.entity_id
_entity_poly.type
_entity_poly.pdbx_seq_one_letter_code
_entity_poly.pdbx_strand_id
1 'polypeptide(L)'
;ELGHEVSGSDVCIDESRRAFWADRGVTVYDSQVAENIAGADLVVYSSAIRRSNPERAAAEALGIAQSRGEVLARFANAHPFSIAVCGTHGKGTTAAAISFILSMLGHRVSHILGAVPIGEREPCVCVPGAEFLVSEVDESDKTHLHHVPKVLLINNVEADHLDVYGDLESIVDSFEVHVRRVLAAGAAVVIHYAG
;
A
#
# COMPACT_ATOMS: atom_id res chain seq x y z
N GLU A 1 -12.75 3.61 -10.02
CA GLU A 1 -13.75 4.33 -9.19
C GLU A 1 -13.53 5.85 -9.20
N LEU A 2 -12.29 6.33 -9.35
CA LEU A 2 -11.96 7.75 -9.49
C LEU A 2 -12.05 8.25 -10.95
N GLY A 3 -12.49 7.42 -11.88
CA GLY A 3 -12.65 7.77 -13.31
C GLY A 3 -11.35 7.69 -14.11
N HIS A 4 -10.32 7.03 -13.61
CA HIS A 4 -9.10 6.77 -14.37
C HIS A 4 -9.30 5.61 -15.36
N GLU A 5 -8.72 5.74 -16.54
CA GLU A 5 -8.51 4.59 -17.43
C GLU A 5 -7.31 3.79 -16.91
N VAL A 6 -7.50 2.48 -16.70
CA VAL A 6 -6.51 1.64 -16.04
C VAL A 6 -6.11 0.48 -16.94
N SER A 7 -4.82 0.25 -17.07
CA SER A 7 -4.25 -0.96 -17.65
C SER A 7 -3.22 -1.56 -16.70
N GLY A 8 -2.90 -2.83 -16.88
CA GLY A 8 -1.89 -3.51 -16.09
C GLY A 8 -1.27 -4.69 -16.81
N SER A 9 -0.08 -5.07 -16.41
CA SER A 9 0.65 -6.22 -16.96
C SER A 9 1.09 -7.17 -15.87
N ASP A 10 0.95 -8.47 -16.12
CA ASP A 10 1.50 -9.53 -15.27
C ASP A 10 1.79 -10.76 -16.12
N VAL A 11 3.02 -11.26 -16.06
CA VAL A 11 3.47 -12.44 -16.83
C VAL A 11 2.91 -13.77 -16.29
N CYS A 12 2.30 -13.76 -15.11
CA CYS A 12 1.78 -14.94 -14.41
C CYS A 12 0.29 -14.81 -14.05
N ILE A 13 -0.46 -13.92 -14.71
CA ILE A 13 -1.87 -13.74 -14.40
C ILE A 13 -2.69 -14.95 -14.85
N ASP A 14 -3.47 -15.51 -13.93
CA ASP A 14 -4.43 -16.57 -14.25
C ASP A 14 -5.70 -16.00 -14.92
N GLU A 15 -6.44 -16.89 -15.59
CA GLU A 15 -7.64 -16.51 -16.37
C GLU A 15 -8.74 -15.91 -15.49
N SER A 16 -8.92 -16.40 -14.27
CA SER A 16 -9.94 -15.89 -13.35
C SER A 16 -9.67 -14.46 -12.94
N ARG A 17 -8.40 -14.15 -12.69
CA ARG A 17 -7.95 -12.81 -12.31
C ARG A 17 -7.97 -11.86 -13.50
N ARG A 18 -7.64 -12.36 -14.70
CA ARG A 18 -7.79 -11.60 -15.95
C ARG A 18 -9.25 -11.20 -16.17
N ALA A 19 -10.18 -12.16 -16.09
CA ALA A 19 -11.60 -11.92 -16.23
C ALA A 19 -12.13 -10.92 -15.18
N PHE A 20 -11.70 -11.07 -13.93
CA PHE A 20 -12.05 -10.15 -12.84
C PHE A 20 -11.70 -8.69 -13.15
N TRP A 21 -10.51 -8.43 -13.70
CA TRP A 21 -10.09 -7.08 -14.06
C TRP A 21 -10.76 -6.58 -15.34
N ALA A 22 -10.93 -7.47 -16.35
CA ALA A 22 -11.63 -7.13 -17.59
C ALA A 22 -13.08 -6.71 -17.35
N ASP A 23 -13.80 -7.40 -16.45
CA ASP A 23 -15.15 -7.04 -16.02
C ASP A 23 -15.25 -5.64 -15.40
N ARG A 24 -14.13 -5.10 -14.93
CA ARG A 24 -14.00 -3.75 -14.36
C ARG A 24 -13.46 -2.72 -15.34
N GLY A 25 -13.36 -3.10 -16.63
CA GLY A 25 -12.85 -2.22 -17.68
C GLY A 25 -11.34 -2.01 -17.69
N VAL A 26 -10.58 -2.85 -16.96
CA VAL A 26 -9.12 -2.79 -16.94
C VAL A 26 -8.55 -3.59 -18.11
N THR A 27 -7.70 -2.96 -18.92
CA THR A 27 -6.94 -3.66 -19.96
C THR A 27 -5.78 -4.43 -19.32
N VAL A 28 -5.71 -5.75 -19.54
CA VAL A 28 -4.70 -6.62 -18.94
C VAL A 28 -3.79 -7.22 -20.00
N TYR A 29 -2.49 -6.98 -19.87
CA TYR A 29 -1.44 -7.57 -20.71
C TYR A 29 -0.78 -8.76 -20.00
N ASP A 30 -0.45 -9.80 -20.75
CA ASP A 30 0.28 -11.00 -20.28
C ASP A 30 1.79 -10.94 -20.56
N SER A 31 2.25 -9.82 -21.06
CA SER A 31 3.66 -9.54 -21.32
C SER A 31 4.03 -8.17 -20.77
N GLN A 32 5.30 -8.00 -20.44
CA GLN A 32 5.83 -6.72 -19.93
C GLN A 32 6.74 -6.11 -20.99
N VAL A 33 6.18 -5.28 -21.85
CA VAL A 33 6.86 -4.60 -22.96
C VAL A 33 6.63 -3.10 -22.89
N ALA A 34 7.57 -2.30 -23.38
CA ALA A 34 7.53 -0.85 -23.29
C ALA A 34 6.28 -0.22 -23.95
N GLU A 35 5.72 -0.90 -24.94
CA GLU A 35 4.53 -0.45 -25.68
C GLU A 35 3.27 -0.43 -24.83
N ASN A 36 3.20 -1.25 -23.79
CA ASN A 36 2.03 -1.32 -22.88
C ASN A 36 1.76 -0.02 -22.13
N ILE A 37 2.79 0.81 -21.94
CA ILE A 37 2.67 2.09 -21.23
C ILE A 37 2.41 3.27 -22.15
N ALA A 38 2.17 3.03 -23.45
CA ALA A 38 1.92 4.11 -24.40
C ALA A 38 0.68 4.92 -24.03
N GLY A 39 0.84 6.23 -23.84
CA GLY A 39 -0.27 7.13 -23.44
C GLY A 39 -0.58 7.15 -21.94
N ALA A 40 0.15 6.40 -21.12
CA ALA A 40 -0.04 6.45 -19.67
C ALA A 40 0.53 7.76 -19.07
N ASP A 41 -0.22 8.38 -18.18
CA ASP A 41 0.23 9.55 -17.39
C ASP A 41 1.01 9.13 -16.14
N LEU A 42 0.77 7.90 -15.65
CA LEU A 42 1.41 7.33 -14.47
C LEU A 42 1.58 5.82 -14.63
N VAL A 43 2.76 5.33 -14.35
CA VAL A 43 3.05 3.89 -14.27
C VAL A 43 3.42 3.53 -12.84
N VAL A 44 2.64 2.63 -12.25
CA VAL A 44 2.83 2.16 -10.87
C VAL A 44 3.47 0.78 -10.90
N TYR A 45 4.64 0.64 -10.28
CA TYR A 45 5.34 -0.64 -10.22
C TYR A 45 5.46 -1.18 -8.79
N SER A 46 5.39 -2.51 -8.66
CA SER A 46 5.71 -3.22 -7.41
C SER A 46 7.22 -3.20 -7.15
N SER A 47 7.64 -3.21 -5.88
CA SER A 47 9.05 -3.35 -5.48
C SER A 47 9.73 -4.61 -6.05
N ALA A 48 8.95 -5.66 -6.35
CA ALA A 48 9.43 -6.87 -7.01
C ALA A 48 9.87 -6.65 -8.47
N ILE A 49 9.41 -5.60 -9.14
CA ILE A 49 9.73 -5.30 -10.53
C ILE A 49 11.12 -4.65 -10.62
N ARG A 50 12.05 -5.34 -11.25
CA ARG A 50 13.44 -4.87 -11.42
C ARG A 50 13.51 -3.66 -12.34
N ARG A 51 14.54 -2.82 -12.19
CA ARG A 51 14.79 -1.67 -13.07
C ARG A 51 15.03 -2.03 -14.54
N SER A 52 15.48 -3.27 -14.79
CA SER A 52 15.66 -3.80 -16.16
C SER A 52 14.36 -4.22 -16.84
N ASN A 53 13.21 -4.17 -16.14
CA ASN A 53 11.91 -4.44 -16.75
C ASN A 53 11.61 -3.38 -17.81
N PRO A 54 11.19 -3.76 -19.05
CA PRO A 54 11.01 -2.82 -20.16
C PRO A 54 9.97 -1.72 -19.87
N GLU A 55 8.84 -2.04 -19.24
CA GLU A 55 7.81 -1.06 -18.89
C GLU A 55 8.33 -0.08 -17.85
N ARG A 56 8.95 -0.60 -16.76
CA ARG A 56 9.52 0.24 -15.71
C ARG A 56 10.63 1.14 -16.26
N ALA A 57 11.56 0.61 -17.06
CA ALA A 57 12.64 1.38 -17.65
C ALA A 57 12.12 2.49 -18.56
N ALA A 58 11.11 2.21 -19.39
CA ALA A 58 10.47 3.21 -20.26
C ALA A 58 9.74 4.28 -19.42
N ALA A 59 9.02 3.88 -18.38
CA ALA A 59 8.33 4.80 -17.48
C ALA A 59 9.29 5.71 -16.68
N GLU A 60 10.42 5.17 -16.20
CA GLU A 60 11.48 5.94 -15.53
C GLU A 60 12.09 6.97 -16.52
N ALA A 61 12.34 6.58 -17.77
CA ALA A 61 12.86 7.47 -18.80
C ALA A 61 11.90 8.63 -19.17
N LEU A 62 10.59 8.39 -19.08
CA LEU A 62 9.54 9.39 -19.28
C LEU A 62 9.23 10.21 -18.01
N GLY A 63 9.77 9.85 -16.86
CA GLY A 63 9.50 10.52 -15.59
C GLY A 63 8.11 10.29 -15.02
N ILE A 64 7.43 9.21 -15.45
CA ILE A 64 6.05 8.85 -15.03
C ILE A 64 6.00 7.62 -14.11
N ALA A 65 7.15 7.05 -13.74
CA ALA A 65 7.22 5.89 -12.88
C ALA A 65 7.09 6.26 -11.40
N GLN A 66 6.24 5.55 -10.65
CA GLN A 66 6.14 5.65 -9.19
C GLN A 66 6.03 4.25 -8.57
N SER A 67 6.59 4.07 -7.38
CA SER A 67 6.42 2.82 -6.65
C SER A 67 4.97 2.68 -6.14
N ARG A 68 4.52 1.45 -6.00
CA ARG A 68 3.20 1.15 -5.40
C ARG A 68 3.05 1.78 -4.01
N GLY A 69 4.10 1.71 -3.19
CA GLY A 69 4.08 2.27 -1.84
C GLY A 69 3.89 3.80 -1.83
N GLU A 70 4.58 4.54 -2.71
CA GLU A 70 4.39 6.00 -2.83
C GLU A 70 2.98 6.36 -3.28
N VAL A 71 2.41 5.62 -4.21
CA VAL A 71 1.04 5.86 -4.69
C VAL A 71 0.02 5.55 -3.60
N LEU A 72 0.15 4.42 -2.90
CA LEU A 72 -0.72 4.09 -1.76
C LEU A 72 -0.61 5.11 -0.64
N ALA A 73 0.60 5.60 -0.33
CA ALA A 73 0.80 6.67 0.64
C ALA A 73 0.08 7.97 0.22
N ARG A 74 0.12 8.34 -1.06
CA ARG A 74 -0.62 9.52 -1.55
C ARG A 74 -2.12 9.38 -1.33
N PHE A 75 -2.71 8.20 -1.64
CA PHE A 75 -4.12 7.96 -1.38
C PHE A 75 -4.45 8.02 0.10
N ALA A 76 -3.64 7.37 0.94
CA ALA A 76 -3.85 7.38 2.39
C ALA A 76 -3.72 8.78 2.99
N ASN A 77 -2.73 9.56 2.55
CA ASN A 77 -2.50 10.92 3.04
C ASN A 77 -3.59 11.90 2.58
N ALA A 78 -4.19 11.68 1.42
CA ALA A 78 -5.31 12.50 0.92
C ALA A 78 -6.64 12.20 1.60
N HIS A 79 -6.77 11.05 2.28
CA HIS A 79 -8.01 10.68 2.96
C HIS A 79 -8.20 11.52 4.24
N PRO A 80 -9.40 12.05 4.51
CA PRO A 80 -9.67 12.90 5.70
C PRO A 80 -9.32 12.23 7.02
N PHE A 81 -9.55 10.93 7.16
CA PHE A 81 -9.17 10.15 8.32
C PHE A 81 -8.56 8.80 7.93
N SER A 82 -7.24 8.74 7.89
CA SER A 82 -6.48 7.51 7.61
C SER A 82 -5.85 6.93 8.87
N ILE A 83 -5.89 5.59 8.97
CA ILE A 83 -5.26 4.78 10.02
C ILE A 83 -4.24 3.88 9.33
N ALA A 84 -2.98 4.00 9.69
CA ALA A 84 -1.91 3.16 9.16
C ALA A 84 -1.43 2.18 10.23
N VAL A 85 -1.30 0.92 9.86
CA VAL A 85 -0.77 -0.15 10.72
C VAL A 85 0.54 -0.63 10.14
N CYS A 86 1.61 -0.48 10.90
CA CYS A 86 2.95 -0.96 10.53
C CYS A 86 3.57 -1.80 11.67
N GLY A 87 4.78 -2.26 11.47
CA GLY A 87 5.52 -3.13 12.38
C GLY A 87 5.90 -4.44 11.72
N THR A 88 6.82 -5.17 12.31
CA THR A 88 7.38 -6.40 11.72
C THR A 88 6.30 -7.47 11.51
N HIS A 89 5.45 -7.71 12.50
CA HIS A 89 4.45 -8.77 12.48
C HIS A 89 3.04 -8.29 12.81
N GLY A 90 2.02 -9.01 12.27
CA GLY A 90 0.62 -8.80 12.60
C GLY A 90 -0.05 -7.60 11.95
N LYS A 91 0.61 -6.87 11.06
CA LYS A 91 0.07 -5.70 10.34
C LYS A 91 -1.31 -5.93 9.73
N GLY A 92 -1.39 -6.92 8.84
CA GLY A 92 -2.62 -7.24 8.11
C GLY A 92 -3.75 -7.69 9.02
N THR A 93 -3.45 -8.53 10.03
CA THR A 93 -4.45 -8.97 11.02
C THR A 93 -5.02 -7.80 11.81
N THR A 94 -4.15 -6.90 12.27
CA THR A 94 -4.57 -5.72 13.04
C THR A 94 -5.36 -4.75 12.18
N ALA A 95 -4.91 -4.47 10.96
CA ALA A 95 -5.62 -3.58 10.04
C ALA A 95 -6.99 -4.16 9.65
N ALA A 96 -7.08 -5.47 9.37
CA ALA A 96 -8.36 -6.15 9.11
C ALA A 96 -9.30 -6.07 10.32
N ALA A 97 -8.79 -6.29 11.53
CA ALA A 97 -9.59 -6.21 12.77
C ALA A 97 -10.13 -4.79 12.99
N ILE A 98 -9.31 -3.76 12.79
CA ILE A 98 -9.75 -2.35 12.90
C ILE A 98 -10.84 -2.07 11.88
N SER A 99 -10.65 -2.46 10.61
CA SER A 99 -11.63 -2.28 9.54
C SER A 99 -12.95 -2.95 9.88
N PHE A 100 -12.89 -4.19 10.35
CA PHE A 100 -14.06 -4.97 10.75
C PHE A 100 -14.81 -4.32 11.92
N ILE A 101 -14.09 -3.91 12.98
CA ILE A 101 -14.70 -3.27 14.16
C ILE A 101 -15.38 -1.96 13.78
N LEU A 102 -14.73 -1.10 13.01
CA LEU A 102 -15.32 0.15 12.55
C LEU A 102 -16.57 -0.08 11.70
N SER A 103 -16.54 -1.08 10.81
CA SER A 103 -17.71 -1.46 10.00
C SER A 103 -18.86 -2.00 10.87
N MET A 104 -18.56 -2.83 11.90
CA MET A 104 -19.56 -3.31 12.85
C MET A 104 -20.20 -2.19 13.69
N LEU A 105 -19.47 -1.10 13.90
CA LEU A 105 -19.99 0.11 14.56
C LEU A 105 -20.81 1.01 13.62
N GLY A 106 -20.97 0.60 12.35
CA GLY A 106 -21.80 1.30 11.37
C GLY A 106 -21.06 2.37 10.56
N HIS A 107 -19.73 2.46 10.66
CA HIS A 107 -18.94 3.38 9.85
C HIS A 107 -18.70 2.84 8.44
N ARG A 108 -18.58 3.76 7.48
CA ARG A 108 -18.12 3.43 6.12
C ARG A 108 -16.60 3.41 6.11
N VAL A 109 -16.04 2.24 5.80
CA VAL A 109 -14.60 1.99 5.89
C VAL A 109 -14.07 1.51 4.56
N SER A 110 -13.06 2.19 4.03
CA SER A 110 -12.18 1.67 2.99
C SER A 110 -10.96 1.01 3.63
N HIS A 111 -10.42 -0.02 3.00
CA HIS A 111 -9.17 -0.59 3.47
C HIS A 111 -8.22 -1.02 2.35
N ILE A 112 -6.92 -1.03 2.66
CA ILE A 112 -5.83 -1.49 1.80
C ILE A 112 -4.99 -2.45 2.63
N LEU A 113 -5.11 -3.76 2.35
CA LEU A 113 -4.46 -4.83 3.09
C LEU A 113 -3.52 -5.62 2.18
N GLY A 114 -2.57 -6.34 2.77
CA GLY A 114 -1.64 -7.22 2.04
C GLY A 114 -2.24 -8.59 1.68
N ALA A 115 -3.34 -8.98 2.33
CA ALA A 115 -4.02 -10.25 2.10
C ALA A 115 -5.55 -10.07 2.16
N VAL A 116 -6.26 -11.00 1.54
CA VAL A 116 -7.73 -10.98 1.52
C VAL A 116 -8.27 -11.38 2.90
N PRO A 117 -9.06 -10.52 3.56
CA PRO A 117 -9.69 -10.88 4.83
C PRO A 117 -10.71 -12.01 4.68
N ILE A 118 -10.94 -12.75 5.76
CA ILE A 118 -11.95 -13.81 5.78
C ILE A 118 -13.33 -13.21 5.52
N GLY A 119 -14.04 -13.77 4.53
CA GLY A 119 -15.38 -13.31 4.12
C GLY A 119 -15.38 -12.21 3.05
N GLU A 120 -14.23 -11.69 2.69
CA GLU A 120 -14.08 -10.73 1.58
C GLU A 120 -13.55 -11.39 0.31
N ARG A 121 -13.59 -10.68 -0.80
CA ARG A 121 -13.10 -11.18 -2.10
C ARG A 121 -11.79 -10.56 -2.52
N GLU A 122 -11.47 -9.38 -1.98
CA GLU A 122 -10.32 -8.58 -2.37
C GLU A 122 -9.59 -8.02 -1.13
N PRO A 123 -8.27 -7.83 -1.21
CA PRO A 123 -7.49 -7.23 -0.13
C PRO A 123 -7.69 -5.72 -0.02
N CYS A 124 -8.24 -5.09 -1.05
CA CYS A 124 -8.50 -3.66 -1.09
C CYS A 124 -9.96 -3.42 -1.39
N VAL A 125 -10.61 -2.67 -0.50
CA VAL A 125 -12.01 -2.27 -0.64
C VAL A 125 -12.08 -0.75 -0.59
N CYS A 126 -12.63 -0.16 -1.65
CA CYS A 126 -12.92 1.26 -1.72
C CYS A 126 -14.42 1.50 -1.56
N VAL A 127 -14.79 2.22 -0.53
CA VAL A 127 -16.17 2.62 -0.25
C VAL A 127 -16.32 4.10 -0.57
N PRO A 128 -17.16 4.48 -1.54
CA PRO A 128 -17.36 5.90 -1.87
C PRO A 128 -17.77 6.73 -0.66
N GLY A 129 -17.04 7.80 -0.37
CA GLY A 129 -17.26 8.65 0.79
C GLY A 129 -17.03 7.96 2.12
N ALA A 130 -16.10 7.01 2.20
CA ALA A 130 -15.67 6.36 3.43
C ALA A 130 -15.28 7.40 4.49
N GLU A 131 -15.65 7.13 5.73
CA GLU A 131 -15.26 7.95 6.89
C GLU A 131 -13.83 7.62 7.33
N PHE A 132 -13.43 6.37 7.14
CA PHE A 132 -12.10 5.87 7.50
C PHE A 132 -11.44 5.15 6.33
N LEU A 133 -10.13 5.33 6.22
CA LEU A 133 -9.26 4.48 5.42
C LEU A 133 -8.28 3.77 6.34
N VAL A 134 -8.32 2.44 6.37
CA VAL A 134 -7.38 1.63 7.14
C VAL A 134 -6.38 1.00 6.16
N SER A 135 -5.09 1.18 6.39
CA SER A 135 -4.05 0.63 5.54
C SER A 135 -3.01 -0.16 6.32
N GLU A 136 -2.67 -1.33 5.79
CA GLU A 136 -1.44 -2.01 6.13
C GLU A 136 -0.28 -1.32 5.42
N VAL A 137 0.79 -0.99 6.16
CA VAL A 137 1.93 -0.26 5.63
C VAL A 137 3.19 -1.07 5.85
N ASP A 138 3.86 -1.39 4.75
CA ASP A 138 5.07 -2.21 4.77
C ASP A 138 6.31 -1.34 5.01
N GLU A 139 7.18 -1.82 5.90
CA GLU A 139 8.49 -1.22 6.19
C GLU A 139 9.60 -1.79 5.31
N SER A 140 9.39 -2.93 4.65
CA SER A 140 10.43 -3.70 3.95
C SER A 140 11.19 -2.91 2.87
N ASP A 141 10.55 -1.94 2.25
CA ASP A 141 11.12 -1.07 1.22
C ASP A 141 11.17 0.42 1.64
N LYS A 142 10.98 0.69 2.94
CA LYS A 142 10.93 2.05 3.53
C LYS A 142 9.75 2.91 3.05
N THR A 143 8.75 2.33 2.40
CA THR A 143 7.58 3.10 1.94
C THR A 143 6.71 3.62 3.09
N HIS A 144 6.80 3.02 4.29
CA HIS A 144 6.15 3.55 5.49
C HIS A 144 6.53 5.03 5.75
N LEU A 145 7.73 5.46 5.38
CA LEU A 145 8.18 6.85 5.54
C LEU A 145 7.37 7.85 4.69
N HIS A 146 6.64 7.41 3.68
CA HIS A 146 5.77 8.28 2.86
C HIS A 146 4.37 8.46 3.45
N HIS A 147 3.98 7.61 4.41
CA HIS A 147 2.67 7.68 5.06
C HIS A 147 2.63 8.71 6.18
N VAL A 148 1.61 9.58 6.15
CA VAL A 148 1.33 10.57 7.22
C VAL A 148 -0.16 10.43 7.59
N PRO A 149 -0.54 9.33 8.27
CA PRO A 149 -1.93 9.07 8.67
C PRO A 149 -2.39 9.99 9.79
N LYS A 150 -3.70 9.96 10.10
CA LYS A 150 -4.24 10.57 11.33
C LYS A 150 -3.97 9.72 12.57
N VAL A 151 -3.88 8.41 12.40
CA VAL A 151 -3.47 7.48 13.46
C VAL A 151 -2.44 6.51 12.89
N LEU A 152 -1.28 6.47 13.51
CA LEU A 152 -0.24 5.46 13.23
C LEU A 152 -0.24 4.44 14.36
N LEU A 153 -0.38 3.15 14.01
CA LEU A 153 -0.25 2.05 14.94
C LEU A 153 0.99 1.24 14.59
N ILE A 154 1.85 0.99 15.57
CA ILE A 154 3.05 0.15 15.43
C ILE A 154 2.87 -1.07 16.33
N ASN A 155 2.74 -2.24 15.70
CA ASN A 155 2.53 -3.50 16.43
C ASN A 155 3.77 -3.93 17.21
N ASN A 156 4.92 -3.95 16.53
CA ASN A 156 6.21 -4.39 17.07
C ASN A 156 7.32 -3.93 16.13
N VAL A 157 8.55 -3.92 16.62
CA VAL A 157 9.75 -3.63 15.82
C VAL A 157 10.78 -4.70 16.18
N GLU A 158 11.10 -5.57 15.22
CA GLU A 158 12.02 -6.69 15.35
C GLU A 158 13.05 -6.69 14.23
N ALA A 159 14.09 -7.51 14.35
CA ALA A 159 15.12 -7.65 13.33
C ALA A 159 14.60 -8.48 12.13
N ASP A 160 14.05 -7.77 11.15
CA ASP A 160 13.59 -8.32 9.87
C ASP A 160 14.09 -7.43 8.72
N HIS A 161 14.01 -7.91 7.48
CA HIS A 161 14.47 -7.16 6.31
C HIS A 161 15.90 -6.60 6.43
N LEU A 162 16.81 -7.37 7.04
CA LEU A 162 18.19 -6.96 7.27
C LEU A 162 18.99 -6.74 5.99
N ASP A 163 18.54 -7.28 4.86
CA ASP A 163 19.06 -6.99 3.52
C ASP A 163 18.82 -5.53 3.08
N VAL A 164 17.81 -4.86 3.65
CA VAL A 164 17.46 -3.45 3.38
C VAL A 164 18.03 -2.51 4.44
N TYR A 165 17.99 -2.94 5.70
CA TYR A 165 18.32 -2.10 6.85
C TYR A 165 19.73 -2.32 7.40
N GLY A 166 20.28 -3.54 7.26
CA GLY A 166 21.56 -3.95 7.82
C GLY A 166 21.46 -4.49 9.25
N ASP A 167 20.83 -3.76 10.15
CA ASP A 167 20.69 -4.13 11.56
C ASP A 167 19.38 -3.61 12.19
N LEU A 168 19.09 -4.06 13.42
CA LEU A 168 17.91 -3.64 14.17
C LEU A 168 17.93 -2.14 14.53
N GLU A 169 19.08 -1.57 14.80
CA GLU A 169 19.21 -0.15 15.15
C GLU A 169 18.74 0.73 13.98
N SER A 170 19.16 0.39 12.77
CA SER A 170 18.69 1.07 11.54
C SER A 170 17.19 0.93 11.30
N ILE A 171 16.57 -0.20 11.69
CA ILE A 171 15.11 -0.37 11.64
C ILE A 171 14.45 0.58 12.65
N VAL A 172 14.91 0.58 13.90
CA VAL A 172 14.40 1.45 14.97
C VAL A 172 14.52 2.92 14.56
N ASP A 173 15.66 3.35 14.03
CA ASP A 173 15.89 4.71 13.54
C ASP A 173 14.87 5.10 12.45
N SER A 174 14.59 4.18 11.53
CA SER A 174 13.61 4.40 10.47
C SER A 174 12.18 4.60 11.03
N PHE A 175 11.78 3.78 12.01
CA PHE A 175 10.50 3.96 12.70
C PHE A 175 10.48 5.27 13.52
N GLU A 176 11.58 5.64 14.17
CA GLU A 176 11.66 6.89 14.90
C GLU A 176 11.48 8.12 13.98
N VAL A 177 12.11 8.13 12.83
CA VAL A 177 11.92 9.17 11.80
C VAL A 177 10.45 9.24 11.39
N HIS A 178 9.80 8.10 11.15
CA HIS A 178 8.40 8.04 10.79
C HIS A 178 7.49 8.60 11.91
N VAL A 179 7.68 8.15 13.15
CA VAL A 179 6.93 8.63 14.32
C VAL A 179 7.06 10.14 14.49
N ARG A 180 8.28 10.67 14.45
CA ARG A 180 8.53 12.13 14.56
C ARG A 180 7.79 12.92 13.48
N ARG A 181 7.81 12.43 12.24
CA ARG A 181 7.11 13.05 11.10
C ARG A 181 5.60 13.06 11.31
N VAL A 182 5.03 11.94 11.72
CA VAL A 182 3.60 11.76 11.94
C VAL A 182 3.11 12.63 13.10
N LEU A 183 3.85 12.66 14.22
CA LEU A 183 3.56 13.54 15.36
C LEU A 183 3.64 15.02 14.98
N ALA A 184 4.62 15.43 14.18
CA ALA A 184 4.76 16.80 13.70
C ALA A 184 3.57 17.23 12.81
N ALA A 185 2.91 16.27 12.15
CA ALA A 185 1.68 16.48 11.38
C ALA A 185 0.40 16.49 12.25
N GLY A 186 0.52 16.35 13.57
CA GLY A 186 -0.61 16.38 14.52
C GLY A 186 -1.39 15.07 14.60
N ALA A 187 -0.80 13.95 14.17
CA ALA A 187 -1.43 12.64 14.24
C ALA A 187 -1.23 11.96 15.61
N ALA A 188 -2.09 11.00 15.92
CA ALA A 188 -1.91 10.12 17.07
C ALA A 188 -0.98 8.94 16.71
N VAL A 189 -0.14 8.55 17.66
CA VAL A 189 0.71 7.36 17.53
C VAL A 189 0.41 6.39 18.66
N VAL A 190 0.16 5.13 18.31
CA VAL A 190 -0.05 4.03 19.24
C VAL A 190 1.05 2.99 19.02
N ILE A 191 1.83 2.70 20.05
CA ILE A 191 2.90 1.71 19.98
C ILE A 191 2.56 0.60 20.98
N HIS A 192 2.48 -0.63 20.48
CA HIS A 192 2.39 -1.80 21.33
C HIS A 192 3.79 -2.17 21.83
N TYR A 193 3.98 -2.15 23.15
CA TYR A 193 5.19 -2.60 23.80
C TYR A 193 4.93 -3.92 24.53
N ALA A 194 5.54 -4.99 24.03
CA ALA A 194 5.61 -6.26 24.75
C ALA A 194 6.85 -6.19 25.65
N GLY A 195 6.64 -5.99 26.95
CA GLY A 195 7.70 -5.96 27.96
C GLY A 195 8.38 -7.31 28.18
#